data_318aa7ee2b60e87d5d2af89a9e9c830d
#
_entry.id   318aa7ee2b60e87d5d2af89a9e9c830d
#
_cell.length_a   1.000
_cell.length_b   1.000
_cell.length_c   1.000
_cell.angle_alpha   90.00
_cell.angle_beta   90.00
_cell.angle_gamma   90.00
#
_symmetry.space_group_name_H-M   'P 1'
#
loop_
_entity.id
_entity.type
_entity.pdbx_description
1 polymer ?
#
loop_
_entity_poly.entity_id
_entity_poly.type
_entity_poly.pdbx_seq_one_letter_code
_entity_poly.pdbx_strand_id
1 'polypeptide(L)'
;MPGTVSGLSMAESWSMAKDGQSAEFTLRPGMKFHNGDPVTAEDVKFSFERYRGGGAKILKDNVKEIQVLGPTRVRFIFREPWPDFPAFYGTFVTGAGWVVPKRYVERVGEEAYRKAPVGAGPYKFVSFNPGVELVLEAFEGYWRKTPSIKRLVFRSLPDETTRAAALKSGEVDIAFLLSGATGEDVRRTPGLRMVAPLLGIFWLDFPDQWDPKSPWADRRVRLAASLAIDRQALNQAETLGLSRPTGSIVPRDFEFALPHRRARL
;
A
#
# COMPACT_ATOMS: atom_id res chain seq x y z
N MET A 1 -3.73 -14.73 -16.44
CA MET A 1 -2.56 -13.96 -16.85
C MET A 1 -1.50 -14.13 -15.78
N PRO A 2 -0.23 -14.31 -16.09
CA PRO A 2 0.79 -14.18 -15.06
C PRO A 2 0.67 -12.74 -14.59
N GLY A 3 0.13 -12.57 -13.37
CA GLY A 3 0.08 -11.27 -12.75
C GLY A 3 1.48 -10.68 -12.85
N THR A 4 1.59 -9.47 -13.34
CA THR A 4 2.82 -8.72 -13.31
C THR A 4 3.25 -8.66 -11.84
N VAL A 5 4.06 -9.65 -11.43
CA VAL A 5 4.90 -9.47 -10.27
C VAL A 5 5.62 -8.18 -10.58
N SER A 6 5.21 -7.08 -9.94
CA SER A 6 5.84 -5.80 -10.18
C SER A 6 7.33 -6.07 -10.09
N GLY A 7 8.12 -5.57 -11.03
CA GLY A 7 9.57 -5.79 -11.00
C GLY A 7 10.23 -5.34 -9.69
N LEU A 8 9.46 -4.92 -8.70
CA LEU A 8 9.83 -4.52 -7.33
C LEU A 8 9.72 -5.66 -6.30
N SER A 9 9.19 -6.84 -6.70
CA SER A 9 8.99 -7.95 -5.77
C SER A 9 10.31 -8.64 -5.39
N MET A 10 10.40 -9.10 -4.15
CA MET A 10 11.46 -10.01 -3.67
C MET A 10 11.36 -11.37 -4.34
N ALA A 11 10.18 -11.78 -4.79
CA ALA A 11 9.99 -12.97 -5.59
C ALA A 11 10.46 -12.72 -7.03
N GLU A 12 11.29 -13.62 -7.54
CA GLU A 12 11.67 -13.69 -8.95
C GLU A 12 10.55 -14.24 -9.80
N SER A 13 9.87 -15.27 -9.29
CA SER A 13 8.75 -15.93 -9.94
C SER A 13 7.77 -16.49 -8.91
N TRP A 14 6.57 -16.74 -9.38
CA TRP A 14 5.56 -17.47 -8.62
C TRP A 14 4.68 -18.31 -9.55
N SER A 15 4.07 -19.34 -9.00
CA SER A 15 3.10 -20.19 -9.71
C SER A 15 1.96 -20.59 -8.78
N MET A 16 0.78 -20.74 -9.36
CA MET A 16 -0.40 -21.31 -8.72
C MET A 16 -0.58 -22.74 -9.19
N ALA A 17 -0.88 -23.66 -8.30
CA ALA A 17 -1.29 -25.02 -8.65
C ALA A 17 -2.59 -24.97 -9.47
N LYS A 18 -2.78 -25.94 -10.37
CA LYS A 18 -3.95 -25.99 -11.27
C LYS A 18 -5.28 -26.05 -10.52
N ASP A 19 -5.29 -26.68 -9.36
CA ASP A 19 -6.45 -26.78 -8.47
C ASP A 19 -6.68 -25.54 -7.62
N GLY A 20 -5.78 -24.53 -7.70
CA GLY A 20 -5.84 -23.31 -6.90
C GLY A 20 -5.55 -23.51 -5.42
N GLN A 21 -5.13 -24.70 -4.97
CA GLN A 21 -4.95 -25.01 -3.55
C GLN A 21 -3.56 -24.70 -3.01
N SER A 22 -2.63 -24.26 -3.84
CA SER A 22 -1.31 -23.80 -3.37
C SER A 22 -0.71 -22.77 -4.31
N ALA A 23 0.12 -21.88 -3.74
CA ALA A 23 0.97 -20.94 -4.45
C ALA A 23 2.42 -21.14 -4.04
N GLU A 24 3.33 -21.20 -4.99
CA GLU A 24 4.76 -21.30 -4.76
C GLU A 24 5.46 -20.04 -5.23
N PHE A 25 6.39 -19.54 -4.41
CA PHE A 25 7.21 -18.36 -4.72
C PHE A 25 8.67 -18.74 -4.68
N THR A 26 9.42 -18.26 -5.67
CA THR A 26 10.88 -18.36 -5.71
C THR A 26 11.45 -16.97 -5.47
N LEU A 27 12.25 -16.84 -4.41
CA LEU A 27 12.91 -15.59 -4.07
C LEU A 27 14.12 -15.36 -4.96
N ARG A 28 14.44 -14.11 -5.23
CA ARG A 28 15.67 -13.73 -5.94
C ARG A 28 16.88 -14.16 -5.16
N PRO A 29 17.88 -14.79 -5.79
CA PRO A 29 19.09 -15.18 -5.10
C PRO A 29 19.93 -13.97 -4.69
N GLY A 30 20.71 -14.12 -3.62
CA GLY A 30 21.69 -13.11 -3.18
C GLY A 30 21.16 -11.87 -2.52
N MET A 31 19.82 -11.77 -2.29
CA MET A 31 19.26 -10.65 -1.53
C MET A 31 19.75 -10.66 -0.09
N LYS A 32 19.96 -9.46 0.44
CA LYS A 32 20.36 -9.25 1.83
C LYS A 32 19.44 -8.26 2.54
N PHE A 33 19.26 -8.48 3.82
CA PHE A 33 18.71 -7.49 4.73
C PHE A 33 19.72 -6.37 4.99
N HIS A 34 19.25 -5.25 5.56
CA HIS A 34 20.08 -4.09 5.90
C HIS A 34 21.22 -4.39 6.87
N ASN A 35 21.10 -5.44 7.67
CA ASN A 35 22.13 -5.93 8.59
C ASN A 35 23.12 -6.91 7.95
N GLY A 36 22.98 -7.20 6.65
CA GLY A 36 23.84 -8.10 5.89
C GLY A 36 23.39 -9.56 5.87
N ASP A 37 22.43 -9.97 6.70
CA ASP A 37 21.90 -11.34 6.68
C ASP A 37 21.23 -11.65 5.34
N PRO A 38 21.34 -12.90 4.84
CA PRO A 38 20.64 -13.30 3.61
C PRO A 38 19.12 -13.33 3.84
N VAL A 39 18.36 -12.97 2.80
CA VAL A 39 16.91 -13.16 2.77
C VAL A 39 16.59 -14.59 2.35
N THR A 40 15.79 -15.28 3.14
CA THR A 40 15.48 -16.71 2.94
C THR A 40 13.95 -16.97 2.96
N ALA A 41 13.57 -18.17 2.52
CA ALA A 41 12.19 -18.63 2.61
C ALA A 41 11.69 -18.80 4.06
N GLU A 42 12.59 -19.04 5.01
CA GLU A 42 12.28 -19.05 6.45
C GLU A 42 11.84 -17.67 6.93
N ASP A 43 12.43 -16.60 6.41
CA ASP A 43 12.04 -15.23 6.76
C ASP A 43 10.63 -14.90 6.22
N VAL A 44 10.29 -15.42 5.04
CA VAL A 44 8.93 -15.26 4.46
C VAL A 44 7.90 -15.96 5.34
N LYS A 45 8.14 -17.23 5.72
CA LYS A 45 7.27 -18.00 6.62
C LYS A 45 7.10 -17.29 7.96
N PHE A 46 8.19 -16.91 8.59
CA PHE A 46 8.20 -16.19 9.87
C PHE A 46 7.41 -14.88 9.78
N SER A 47 7.61 -14.10 8.72
CA SER A 47 6.93 -12.81 8.53
C SER A 47 5.44 -12.97 8.40
N PHE A 48 4.97 -13.98 7.66
CA PHE A 48 3.56 -14.30 7.56
C PHE A 48 2.96 -14.72 8.91
N GLU A 49 3.61 -15.63 9.63
CA GLU A 49 3.15 -16.12 10.93
C GLU A 49 3.07 -15.00 11.97
N ARG A 50 4.05 -14.08 11.91
CA ARG A 50 4.13 -12.90 12.77
C ARG A 50 3.10 -11.83 12.40
N TYR A 51 2.62 -11.77 11.16
CA TYR A 51 1.76 -10.69 10.66
C TYR A 51 0.49 -10.51 11.50
N ARG A 52 0.18 -9.23 11.85
CA ARG A 52 -0.97 -8.81 12.68
C ARG A 52 -1.75 -7.65 12.06
N GLY A 53 -1.48 -7.30 10.79
CA GLY A 53 -2.17 -6.20 10.09
C GLY A 53 -3.61 -6.52 9.71
N GLY A 54 -4.26 -5.59 9.01
CA GLY A 54 -5.69 -5.70 8.67
C GLY A 54 -6.11 -6.93 7.86
N GLY A 55 -5.19 -7.51 7.08
CA GLY A 55 -5.43 -8.76 6.35
C GLY A 55 -5.16 -10.05 7.14
N ALA A 56 -4.69 -9.95 8.40
CA ALA A 56 -4.18 -11.11 9.13
C ALA A 56 -5.21 -12.21 9.32
N LYS A 57 -6.46 -11.84 9.65
CA LYS A 57 -7.53 -12.82 9.86
C LYS A 57 -7.80 -13.62 8.59
N ILE A 58 -8.07 -12.95 7.48
CA ILE A 58 -8.37 -13.60 6.20
C ILE A 58 -7.21 -14.50 5.77
N LEU A 59 -5.98 -14.00 5.85
CA LEU A 59 -4.78 -14.76 5.46
C LEU A 59 -4.63 -16.03 6.30
N LYS A 60 -4.74 -15.93 7.63
CA LYS A 60 -4.51 -17.06 8.52
C LYS A 60 -5.68 -18.06 8.53
N ASP A 61 -6.89 -17.60 8.29
CA ASP A 61 -8.06 -18.49 8.18
C ASP A 61 -7.99 -19.33 6.90
N ASN A 62 -7.43 -18.81 5.80
CA ASN A 62 -7.38 -19.51 4.51
C ASN A 62 -6.07 -20.25 4.25
N VAL A 63 -4.94 -19.79 4.80
CA VAL A 63 -3.66 -20.52 4.66
C VAL A 63 -3.62 -21.64 5.70
N LYS A 64 -3.51 -22.87 5.20
CA LYS A 64 -3.42 -24.08 6.03
C LYS A 64 -2.00 -24.29 6.55
N GLU A 65 -1.00 -24.10 5.68
CA GLU A 65 0.39 -24.43 5.95
C GLU A 65 1.32 -23.61 5.06
N ILE A 66 2.52 -23.33 5.56
CA ILE A 66 3.61 -22.75 4.77
C ILE A 66 4.81 -23.68 4.82
N GLN A 67 5.18 -24.21 3.67
CA GLN A 67 6.29 -25.12 3.49
C GLN A 67 7.52 -24.39 2.95
N VAL A 68 8.65 -24.54 3.63
CA VAL A 68 9.95 -24.09 3.15
C VAL A 68 10.56 -25.22 2.34
N LEU A 69 10.66 -25.04 1.02
CA LEU A 69 11.12 -26.05 0.08
C LEU A 69 12.63 -25.96 -0.20
N GLY A 70 13.28 -24.97 0.38
CA GLY A 70 14.70 -24.69 0.24
C GLY A 70 15.00 -23.24 0.62
N PRO A 71 16.25 -22.80 0.52
CA PRO A 71 16.64 -21.46 0.98
C PRO A 71 15.85 -20.31 0.35
N THR A 72 15.44 -20.47 -0.91
CA THR A 72 14.74 -19.43 -1.70
C THR A 72 13.34 -19.82 -2.16
N ARG A 73 12.83 -20.99 -1.78
CA ARG A 73 11.53 -21.47 -2.26
C ARG A 73 10.57 -21.68 -1.11
N VAL A 74 9.38 -21.08 -1.20
CA VAL A 74 8.31 -21.20 -0.21
C VAL A 74 7.00 -21.51 -0.91
N ARG A 75 6.22 -22.43 -0.31
CA ARG A 75 4.89 -22.82 -0.80
C ARG A 75 3.86 -22.53 0.28
N PHE A 76 2.79 -21.83 -0.11
CA PHE A 76 1.60 -21.64 0.69
C PHE A 76 0.55 -22.66 0.27
N ILE A 77 0.03 -23.42 1.23
CA ILE A 77 -1.06 -24.38 1.02
C ILE A 77 -2.32 -23.79 1.62
N PHE A 78 -3.40 -23.79 0.86
CA PHE A 78 -4.68 -23.22 1.25
C PHE A 78 -5.64 -24.32 1.74
N ARG A 79 -6.61 -23.93 2.56
CA ARG A 79 -7.69 -24.83 3.01
C ARG A 79 -8.68 -25.12 1.89
N GLU A 80 -8.92 -24.14 1.04
CA GLU A 80 -9.75 -24.19 -0.15
C GLU A 80 -9.04 -23.45 -1.30
N PRO A 81 -9.44 -23.68 -2.58
CA PRO A 81 -8.85 -22.97 -3.70
C PRO A 81 -8.91 -21.45 -3.54
N TRP A 82 -7.75 -20.79 -3.67
CA TRP A 82 -7.64 -19.33 -3.51
C TRP A 82 -6.82 -18.70 -4.64
N PRO A 83 -7.39 -18.53 -5.85
CA PRO A 83 -6.67 -18.01 -7.01
C PRO A 83 -6.20 -16.55 -6.82
N ASP A 84 -6.89 -15.74 -6.01
CA ASP A 84 -6.58 -14.33 -5.79
C ASP A 84 -5.52 -14.09 -4.69
N PHE A 85 -4.98 -15.15 -4.08
CA PHE A 85 -3.99 -15.04 -3.01
C PHE A 85 -2.80 -14.14 -3.35
N PRO A 86 -2.18 -14.21 -4.56
CA PRO A 86 -1.05 -13.35 -4.88
C PRO A 86 -1.38 -11.86 -4.87
N ALA A 87 -2.58 -11.49 -5.35
CA ALA A 87 -3.05 -10.11 -5.33
C ALA A 87 -3.30 -9.64 -3.89
N PHE A 88 -3.88 -10.48 -3.05
CA PHE A 88 -4.20 -10.18 -1.66
C PHE A 88 -2.94 -10.13 -0.77
N TYR A 89 -2.05 -11.10 -0.92
CA TYR A 89 -0.81 -11.20 -0.14
C TYR A 89 0.24 -10.17 -0.58
N GLY A 90 0.36 -9.94 -1.88
CA GLY A 90 1.38 -9.07 -2.48
C GLY A 90 1.03 -7.58 -2.47
N THR A 91 -0.18 -7.19 -2.02
CA THR A 91 -0.55 -5.78 -1.96
C THR A 91 0.25 -5.01 -0.90
N PHE A 92 0.73 -3.82 -1.27
CA PHE A 92 1.39 -2.93 -0.31
C PHE A 92 0.41 -2.33 0.72
N VAL A 93 -0.89 -2.31 0.42
CA VAL A 93 -1.92 -1.73 1.29
C VAL A 93 -2.01 -2.45 2.64
N THR A 94 -1.92 -3.78 2.63
CA THR A 94 -1.97 -4.57 3.86
C THR A 94 -0.59 -4.78 4.50
N GLY A 95 0.48 -4.65 3.73
CA GLY A 95 1.84 -4.96 4.17
C GLY A 95 2.06 -6.45 4.50
N ALA A 96 1.13 -7.33 4.12
CA ALA A 96 1.18 -8.75 4.45
C ALA A 96 2.39 -9.47 3.86
N GLY A 97 2.81 -9.06 2.66
CA GLY A 97 3.97 -9.60 1.96
C GLY A 97 5.31 -8.97 2.36
N TRP A 98 5.37 -8.11 3.38
CA TRP A 98 6.63 -7.54 3.84
C TRP A 98 7.41 -8.56 4.65
N VAL A 99 8.66 -8.76 4.26
CA VAL A 99 9.54 -9.78 4.87
C VAL A 99 10.52 -9.12 5.83
N VAL A 100 10.62 -9.69 7.03
CA VAL A 100 11.51 -9.24 8.10
C VAL A 100 12.52 -10.34 8.45
N PRO A 101 13.74 -9.99 8.94
CA PRO A 101 14.77 -10.97 9.24
C PRO A 101 14.45 -11.75 10.52
N LYS A 102 14.02 -13.01 10.39
CA LYS A 102 13.68 -13.92 11.50
C LYS A 102 14.73 -13.94 12.59
N ARG A 103 15.97 -14.25 12.21
CA ARG A 103 17.08 -14.36 13.18
C ARG A 103 17.33 -13.09 13.97
N TYR A 104 17.22 -11.94 13.30
CA TYR A 104 17.39 -10.65 13.96
C TYR A 104 16.25 -10.38 14.94
N VAL A 105 15.00 -10.55 14.51
CA VAL A 105 13.82 -10.34 15.37
C VAL A 105 13.83 -11.26 16.59
N GLU A 106 14.14 -12.55 16.40
CA GLU A 106 14.24 -13.52 17.51
C GLU A 106 15.37 -13.17 18.49
N ARG A 107 16.48 -12.63 18.00
CA ARG A 107 17.61 -12.22 18.84
C ARG A 107 17.34 -10.97 19.67
N VAL A 108 16.74 -9.94 19.07
CA VAL A 108 16.56 -8.63 19.74
C VAL A 108 15.21 -8.48 20.40
N GLY A 109 14.22 -9.27 20.01
CA GLY A 109 12.84 -9.18 20.44
C GLY A 109 12.03 -8.12 19.72
N GLU A 110 10.71 -8.24 19.80
CA GLU A 110 9.74 -7.37 19.07
C GLU A 110 9.88 -5.90 19.41
N GLU A 111 10.08 -5.57 20.67
CA GLU A 111 10.15 -4.18 21.11
C GLU A 111 11.41 -3.47 20.58
N ALA A 112 12.55 -4.12 20.67
CA ALA A 112 13.80 -3.60 20.11
C ALA A 112 13.75 -3.51 18.58
N TYR A 113 13.13 -4.52 17.92
CA TYR A 113 12.91 -4.49 16.47
C TYR A 113 12.06 -3.29 16.03
N ARG A 114 11.01 -2.95 16.76
CA ARG A 114 10.17 -1.77 16.46
C ARG A 114 10.91 -0.45 16.57
N LYS A 115 11.89 -0.36 17.47
CA LYS A 115 12.73 0.84 17.65
C LYS A 115 13.83 0.97 16.59
N ALA A 116 14.32 -0.17 16.08
CA ALA A 116 15.38 -0.23 15.06
C ALA A 116 15.05 -1.29 14.00
N PRO A 117 14.07 -1.04 13.12
CA PRO A 117 13.62 -2.01 12.14
C PRO A 117 14.69 -2.28 11.08
N VAL A 118 14.81 -3.54 10.71
CA VAL A 118 15.67 -4.04 9.64
C VAL A 118 14.79 -4.64 8.54
N GLY A 119 14.99 -4.21 7.32
CA GLY A 119 14.30 -4.70 6.14
C GLY A 119 15.29 -5.05 5.03
N ALA A 120 14.80 -5.26 3.80
CA ALA A 120 15.59 -5.52 2.60
C ALA A 120 15.24 -4.56 1.44
N GLY A 121 14.64 -3.42 1.77
CA GLY A 121 14.27 -2.38 0.83
C GLY A 121 15.44 -1.50 0.39
N PRO A 122 15.18 -0.54 -0.52
CA PRO A 122 16.23 0.35 -1.05
C PRO A 122 16.75 1.35 -0.01
N TYR A 123 16.01 1.58 1.06
CA TYR A 123 16.40 2.48 2.15
C TYR A 123 16.37 1.75 3.48
N LYS A 124 17.35 2.01 4.33
CA LYS A 124 17.45 1.49 5.70
C LYS A 124 17.14 2.58 6.73
N PHE A 125 16.64 2.15 7.85
CA PHE A 125 16.29 2.99 8.98
C PHE A 125 17.54 3.63 9.61
N VAL A 126 17.43 4.91 9.95
CA VAL A 126 18.44 5.66 10.70
C VAL A 126 17.89 6.08 12.06
N SER A 127 16.80 6.85 12.06
CA SER A 127 16.17 7.33 13.29
C SER A 127 14.69 7.64 13.10
N PHE A 128 13.94 7.58 14.19
CA PHE A 128 12.55 7.99 14.25
C PHE A 128 12.28 8.77 15.53
N ASN A 129 11.89 10.03 15.37
CA ASN A 129 11.42 10.89 16.44
C ASN A 129 9.92 11.13 16.22
N PRO A 130 9.04 10.47 17.02
CA PRO A 130 7.60 10.54 16.84
C PRO A 130 7.07 11.98 16.81
N GLY A 131 6.23 12.29 15.82
CA GLY A 131 5.66 13.63 15.63
C GLY A 131 6.64 14.67 15.07
N VAL A 132 7.92 14.32 14.86
CA VAL A 132 8.95 15.20 14.32
C VAL A 132 9.45 14.71 12.98
N GLU A 133 10.18 13.59 12.94
CA GLU A 133 10.76 13.10 11.70
C GLU A 133 11.08 11.61 11.70
N LEU A 134 11.11 11.03 10.50
CA LEU A 134 11.70 9.73 10.20
C LEU A 134 12.86 9.94 9.22
N VAL A 135 14.02 9.39 9.55
CA VAL A 135 15.21 9.47 8.72
C VAL A 135 15.59 8.09 8.18
N LEU A 136 15.79 8.03 6.89
CA LEU A 136 16.23 6.85 6.17
C LEU A 136 17.47 7.17 5.34
N GLU A 137 18.34 6.18 5.09
CA GLU A 137 19.47 6.31 4.17
C GLU A 137 19.47 5.21 3.11
N ALA A 138 20.03 5.49 1.95
CA ALA A 138 20.13 4.53 0.85
C ALA A 138 20.92 3.30 1.28
N PHE A 139 20.42 2.11 0.95
CA PHE A 139 21.09 0.85 1.19
C PHE A 139 21.98 0.49 -0.02
N GLU A 140 23.30 0.62 0.14
CA GLU A 140 24.25 0.34 -0.95
C GLU A 140 24.26 -1.15 -1.36
N GLY A 141 23.88 -2.06 -0.44
CA GLY A 141 23.73 -3.49 -0.71
C GLY A 141 22.36 -3.87 -1.29
N TYR A 142 21.55 -2.91 -1.73
CA TYR A 142 20.24 -3.21 -2.31
C TYR A 142 20.37 -4.05 -3.58
N TRP A 143 19.59 -5.10 -3.69
CA TRP A 143 19.65 -6.11 -4.77
C TRP A 143 19.31 -5.57 -6.17
N ARG A 144 18.80 -4.35 -6.26
CA ARG A 144 18.61 -3.59 -7.51
C ARG A 144 19.52 -2.38 -7.53
N LYS A 145 19.17 -1.39 -8.36
CA LYS A 145 19.90 -0.13 -8.45
C LYS A 145 19.78 0.62 -7.11
N THR A 146 20.91 0.92 -6.51
CA THR A 146 20.99 1.81 -5.34
C THR A 146 20.32 3.15 -5.63
N PRO A 147 19.51 3.69 -4.73
CA PRO A 147 18.88 5.00 -4.91
C PRO A 147 19.91 6.11 -5.13
N SER A 148 19.60 7.04 -6.04
CA SER A 148 20.42 8.23 -6.25
C SER A 148 20.34 9.21 -5.08
N ILE A 149 19.16 9.33 -4.46
CA ILE A 149 18.94 10.11 -3.24
C ILE A 149 19.50 9.30 -2.07
N LYS A 150 20.53 9.84 -1.42
CA LYS A 150 21.25 9.12 -0.38
C LYS A 150 20.57 9.16 0.99
N ARG A 151 19.78 10.20 1.25
CA ARG A 151 19.08 10.38 2.53
C ARG A 151 17.67 10.89 2.28
N LEU A 152 16.70 10.26 2.95
CA LEU A 152 15.30 10.69 2.98
C LEU A 152 14.96 11.12 4.41
N VAL A 153 14.36 12.30 4.54
CA VAL A 153 13.85 12.81 5.80
C VAL A 153 12.36 13.09 5.63
N PHE A 154 11.53 12.32 6.33
CA PHE A 154 10.09 12.56 6.37
C PHE A 154 9.76 13.39 7.59
N ARG A 155 9.41 14.65 7.39
CA ARG A 155 9.05 15.59 8.45
C ARG A 155 7.54 15.59 8.71
N SER A 156 7.16 15.57 9.96
CA SER A 156 5.75 15.68 10.37
C SER A 156 5.37 17.15 10.45
N LEU A 157 4.60 17.64 9.49
CA LEU A 157 4.03 18.99 9.44
C LEU A 157 2.50 18.85 9.34
N PRO A 158 1.76 18.79 10.47
CA PRO A 158 0.33 18.47 10.46
C PRO A 158 -0.51 19.51 9.70
N ASP A 159 -0.15 20.79 9.82
CA ASP A 159 -0.86 21.88 9.16
C ASP A 159 -0.49 21.98 7.68
N GLU A 160 -1.49 22.10 6.84
CA GLU A 160 -1.35 22.13 5.37
C GLU A 160 -0.64 23.40 4.88
N THR A 161 -0.98 24.55 5.46
CA THR A 161 -0.39 25.82 5.06
C THR A 161 1.08 25.89 5.42
N THR A 162 1.46 25.29 6.55
CA THR A 162 2.86 25.11 6.97
C THR A 162 3.61 24.21 6.00
N ARG A 163 3.00 23.10 5.52
CA ARG A 163 3.64 22.24 4.50
C ARG A 163 3.86 22.99 3.19
N ALA A 164 2.88 23.76 2.74
CA ALA A 164 3.01 24.55 1.52
C ALA A 164 4.07 25.65 1.65
N ALA A 165 4.14 26.32 2.81
CA ALA A 165 5.16 27.33 3.09
C ALA A 165 6.56 26.72 3.11
N ALA A 166 6.76 25.59 3.78
CA ALA A 166 8.04 24.88 3.82
C ALA A 166 8.50 24.45 2.41
N LEU A 167 7.57 24.02 1.53
CA LEU A 167 7.89 23.72 0.13
C LEU A 167 8.29 24.97 -0.65
N LYS A 168 7.59 26.07 -0.49
CA LYS A 168 7.88 27.35 -1.18
C LYS A 168 9.20 27.97 -0.75
N SER A 169 9.56 27.81 0.53
CA SER A 169 10.86 28.29 1.05
C SER A 169 12.04 27.37 0.70
N GLY A 170 11.79 26.17 0.18
CA GLY A 170 12.82 25.16 -0.08
C GLY A 170 13.29 24.42 1.17
N GLU A 171 12.56 24.52 2.29
CA GLU A 171 12.84 23.77 3.52
C GLU A 171 12.53 22.27 3.36
N VAL A 172 11.58 21.94 2.46
CA VAL A 172 11.29 20.57 2.03
C VAL A 172 11.25 20.51 0.51
N ASP A 173 11.63 19.37 -0.05
CA ASP A 173 11.64 19.13 -1.50
C ASP A 173 10.28 18.65 -2.04
N ILE A 174 9.47 18.02 -1.18
CA ILE A 174 8.16 17.45 -1.52
C ILE A 174 7.18 17.69 -0.38
N ALA A 175 5.98 18.16 -0.71
CA ALA A 175 4.86 18.24 0.22
C ALA A 175 3.71 17.33 -0.24
N PHE A 176 3.10 16.60 0.70
CA PHE A 176 1.99 15.69 0.45
C PHE A 176 0.68 16.24 1.00
N LEU A 177 -0.43 15.73 0.44
CA LEU A 177 -1.79 15.98 0.94
C LEU A 177 -2.11 17.49 1.02
N LEU A 178 -1.90 18.19 -0.08
CA LEU A 178 -2.36 19.55 -0.25
C LEU A 178 -3.76 19.53 -0.86
N SER A 179 -4.66 20.39 -0.34
CA SER A 179 -6.00 20.58 -0.88
C SER A 179 -5.98 21.20 -2.29
N GLY A 180 -7.10 21.20 -2.99
CA GLY A 180 -7.18 21.78 -4.33
C GLY A 180 -6.70 23.22 -4.37
N ALA A 181 -7.13 24.06 -3.45
CA ALA A 181 -6.74 25.48 -3.38
C ALA A 181 -5.24 25.68 -3.09
N THR A 182 -4.72 25.00 -2.08
CA THR A 182 -3.29 25.07 -1.71
C THR A 182 -2.40 24.48 -2.80
N GLY A 183 -2.83 23.37 -3.43
CA GLY A 183 -2.14 22.76 -4.55
C GLY A 183 -2.08 23.71 -5.77
N GLU A 184 -3.17 24.42 -6.06
CA GLU A 184 -3.19 25.40 -7.14
C GLU A 184 -2.27 26.59 -6.88
N ASP A 185 -2.18 27.07 -5.64
CA ASP A 185 -1.24 28.11 -5.22
C ASP A 185 0.21 27.64 -5.37
N VAL A 186 0.53 26.41 -4.99
CA VAL A 186 1.84 25.79 -5.24
C VAL A 186 2.13 25.68 -6.75
N ARG A 187 1.15 25.25 -7.55
CA ARG A 187 1.30 25.11 -9.01
C ARG A 187 1.67 26.44 -9.71
N ARG A 188 1.17 27.57 -9.19
CA ARG A 188 1.48 28.91 -9.71
C ARG A 188 2.83 29.44 -9.26
N THR A 189 3.47 28.81 -8.30
CA THR A 189 4.78 29.23 -7.79
C THR A 189 5.88 28.78 -8.76
N PRO A 190 6.71 29.69 -9.29
CA PRO A 190 7.79 29.36 -10.19
C PRO A 190 8.75 28.32 -9.58
N GLY A 191 9.16 27.35 -10.38
CA GLY A 191 10.07 26.26 -9.95
C GLY A 191 9.40 25.11 -9.22
N LEU A 192 8.09 25.21 -8.87
CA LEU A 192 7.35 24.12 -8.25
C LEU A 192 6.46 23.41 -9.26
N ARG A 193 6.20 22.12 -8.99
CA ARG A 193 5.33 21.28 -9.82
C ARG A 193 4.34 20.54 -8.94
N MET A 194 3.07 20.60 -9.29
CA MET A 194 2.03 19.78 -8.68
C MET A 194 1.86 18.46 -9.44
N VAL A 195 1.69 17.37 -8.70
CA VAL A 195 1.30 16.05 -9.21
C VAL A 195 0.04 15.63 -8.48
N ALA A 196 -1.03 15.38 -9.22
CA ALA A 196 -2.32 14.95 -8.67
C ALA A 196 -2.62 13.50 -9.12
N PRO A 197 -2.07 12.48 -8.45
CA PRO A 197 -2.37 11.09 -8.77
C PRO A 197 -3.77 10.73 -8.27
N LEU A 198 -4.48 9.92 -9.05
CA LEU A 198 -5.77 9.35 -8.63
C LEU A 198 -5.50 8.16 -7.69
N LEU A 199 -5.42 8.41 -6.40
CA LEU A 199 -5.03 7.40 -5.40
C LEU A 199 -6.20 6.68 -4.76
N GLY A 200 -7.43 7.17 -4.91
CA GLY A 200 -8.59 6.60 -4.26
C GLY A 200 -9.89 7.19 -4.76
N ILE A 201 -10.97 6.71 -4.19
CA ILE A 201 -12.33 7.19 -4.46
C ILE A 201 -12.95 7.67 -3.17
N PHE A 202 -13.61 8.82 -3.23
CA PHE A 202 -14.56 9.25 -2.21
C PHE A 202 -15.93 8.69 -2.58
N TRP A 203 -16.58 8.04 -1.65
CA TRP A 203 -17.91 7.47 -1.83
C TRP A 203 -18.85 7.85 -0.69
N LEU A 204 -20.13 7.82 -0.97
CA LEU A 204 -21.17 7.90 0.04
C LEU A 204 -21.44 6.49 0.56
N ASP A 205 -21.26 6.28 1.84
CA ASP A 205 -21.60 5.05 2.51
C ASP A 205 -22.99 5.15 3.17
N PHE A 206 -23.68 4.03 3.24
CA PHE A 206 -25.00 3.89 3.87
C PHE A 206 -24.89 2.87 5.01
N PRO A 207 -24.49 3.32 6.20
CA PRO A 207 -24.41 2.42 7.36
C PRO A 207 -25.80 1.80 7.64
N ASP A 208 -25.78 0.59 8.16
CA ASP A 208 -26.98 -0.16 8.53
C ASP A 208 -27.98 -0.41 7.37
N GLN A 209 -27.53 -0.37 6.11
CA GLN A 209 -28.40 -0.63 4.95
C GLN A 209 -29.03 -2.05 4.96
N TRP A 210 -28.52 -2.94 5.79
CA TRP A 210 -29.00 -4.31 5.96
C TRP A 210 -29.99 -4.47 7.13
N ASP A 211 -30.17 -3.44 7.98
CA ASP A 211 -31.16 -3.41 9.03
C ASP A 211 -32.52 -2.95 8.45
N PRO A 212 -33.58 -3.77 8.47
CA PRO A 212 -34.90 -3.39 7.97
C PRO A 212 -35.49 -2.13 8.64
N LYS A 213 -35.02 -1.76 9.82
CA LYS A 213 -35.45 -0.55 10.54
C LYS A 213 -34.73 0.71 10.07
N SER A 214 -33.63 0.55 9.35
CA SER A 214 -32.86 1.69 8.82
C SER A 214 -33.57 2.30 7.62
N PRO A 215 -33.64 3.64 7.48
CA PRO A 215 -34.14 4.29 6.28
C PRO A 215 -33.28 3.90 5.04
N TRP A 216 -32.03 3.54 5.27
CA TRP A 216 -31.11 3.09 4.21
C TRP A 216 -31.39 1.66 3.71
N ALA A 217 -32.27 0.88 4.35
CA ALA A 217 -32.70 -0.40 3.84
C ALA A 217 -33.47 -0.27 2.51
N ASP A 218 -34.21 0.82 2.32
CA ASP A 218 -34.93 1.10 1.08
C ASP A 218 -33.95 1.62 0.01
N ARG A 219 -33.84 0.86 -1.08
CA ARG A 219 -33.01 1.23 -2.25
C ARG A 219 -33.37 2.59 -2.82
N ARG A 220 -34.65 2.99 -2.77
CA ARG A 220 -35.12 4.28 -3.32
C ARG A 220 -34.56 5.44 -2.52
N VAL A 221 -34.43 5.29 -1.19
CA VAL A 221 -33.84 6.31 -0.32
C VAL A 221 -32.34 6.44 -0.62
N ARG A 222 -31.61 5.35 -0.77
CA ARG A 222 -30.18 5.39 -1.17
C ARG A 222 -29.99 6.04 -2.55
N LEU A 223 -30.88 5.71 -3.50
CA LEU A 223 -30.83 6.30 -4.84
C LEU A 223 -31.11 7.81 -4.78
N ALA A 224 -32.13 8.24 -4.04
CA ALA A 224 -32.44 9.65 -3.86
C ALA A 224 -31.27 10.43 -3.26
N ALA A 225 -30.65 9.91 -2.20
CA ALA A 225 -29.46 10.53 -1.60
C ALA A 225 -28.30 10.62 -2.60
N SER A 226 -28.07 9.57 -3.40
CA SER A 226 -27.04 9.56 -4.43
C SER A 226 -27.30 10.57 -5.55
N LEU A 227 -28.56 10.77 -5.94
CA LEU A 227 -28.98 11.71 -6.97
C LEU A 227 -28.96 13.18 -6.49
N ALA A 228 -29.14 13.39 -5.20
CA ALA A 228 -29.11 14.74 -4.59
C ALA A 228 -27.72 15.39 -4.63
N ILE A 229 -26.65 14.58 -4.88
CA ILE A 229 -25.27 15.08 -4.92
C ILE A 229 -24.88 15.47 -6.34
N ASP A 230 -24.69 16.76 -6.58
CA ASP A 230 -24.03 17.25 -7.79
C ASP A 230 -22.52 16.97 -7.71
N ARG A 231 -22.11 15.84 -8.31
CA ARG A 231 -20.70 15.40 -8.29
C ARG A 231 -19.77 16.33 -9.07
N GLN A 232 -20.30 17.07 -10.06
CA GLN A 232 -19.50 18.03 -10.82
C GLN A 232 -19.22 19.28 -9.98
N ALA A 233 -20.26 19.82 -9.34
CA ALA A 233 -20.12 20.96 -8.44
C ALA A 233 -19.19 20.61 -7.27
N LEU A 234 -19.36 19.42 -6.67
CA LEU A 234 -18.48 18.93 -5.59
C LEU A 234 -17.03 18.80 -6.06
N ASN A 235 -16.80 18.20 -7.22
CA ASN A 235 -15.45 18.09 -7.79
C ASN A 235 -14.81 19.47 -8.02
N GLN A 236 -15.59 20.43 -8.52
CA GLN A 236 -15.08 21.78 -8.74
C GLN A 236 -14.78 22.51 -7.43
N ALA A 237 -15.63 22.36 -6.42
CA ALA A 237 -15.48 23.05 -5.14
C ALA A 237 -14.30 22.48 -4.32
N GLU A 238 -14.16 21.14 -4.25
CA GLU A 238 -13.19 20.49 -3.37
C GLU A 238 -11.81 20.28 -4.03
N THR A 239 -11.80 19.99 -5.32
CA THR A 239 -10.55 19.61 -6.00
C THR A 239 -10.19 20.49 -7.20
N LEU A 240 -10.95 21.57 -7.43
CA LEU A 240 -10.79 22.44 -8.60
C LEU A 240 -10.80 21.68 -9.94
N GLY A 241 -11.62 20.62 -10.01
CA GLY A 241 -11.73 19.77 -11.20
C GLY A 241 -10.63 18.73 -11.37
N LEU A 242 -9.71 18.60 -10.41
CA LEU A 242 -8.59 17.63 -10.48
C LEU A 242 -9.04 16.19 -10.28
N SER A 243 -10.18 15.96 -9.63
CA SER A 243 -10.79 14.63 -9.50
C SER A 243 -11.64 14.28 -10.72
N ARG A 244 -12.07 13.02 -10.78
CA ARG A 244 -12.95 12.53 -11.86
C ARG A 244 -14.20 11.91 -11.26
N PRO A 245 -15.39 12.49 -11.45
CA PRO A 245 -16.65 11.88 -11.04
C PRO A 245 -16.80 10.46 -11.63
N THR A 246 -17.20 9.53 -10.81
CA THR A 246 -17.39 8.12 -11.18
C THR A 246 -18.66 7.56 -10.56
N GLY A 247 -19.26 6.55 -11.20
CA GLY A 247 -20.37 5.76 -10.67
C GLY A 247 -19.92 4.42 -10.07
N SER A 248 -18.63 4.20 -9.89
CA SER A 248 -18.06 2.95 -9.36
C SER A 248 -17.11 3.23 -8.20
N ILE A 249 -17.10 2.34 -7.20
CA ILE A 249 -16.11 2.35 -6.12
C ILE A 249 -14.74 1.81 -6.59
N VAL A 250 -14.64 1.24 -7.80
CA VAL A 250 -13.38 0.82 -8.39
C VAL A 250 -12.90 1.92 -9.34
N PRO A 251 -11.71 2.52 -9.12
CA PRO A 251 -11.16 3.54 -10.01
C PRO A 251 -10.99 3.01 -11.43
N ARG A 252 -11.20 3.89 -12.42
CA ARG A 252 -11.15 3.49 -13.85
C ARG A 252 -9.82 2.89 -14.30
N ASP A 253 -8.74 3.30 -13.66
CA ASP A 253 -7.39 2.87 -14.03
C ASP A 253 -7.01 1.53 -13.39
N PHE A 254 -7.94 0.89 -12.65
CA PHE A 254 -7.75 -0.42 -12.07
C PHE A 254 -8.22 -1.52 -13.03
N GLU A 255 -7.53 -2.66 -13.00
CA GLU A 255 -7.73 -3.80 -13.91
C GLU A 255 -9.20 -4.29 -13.95
N PHE A 256 -9.92 -4.23 -12.82
CA PHE A 256 -11.31 -4.69 -12.70
C PHE A 256 -12.32 -3.54 -12.75
N ALA A 257 -11.93 -2.36 -13.23
CA ALA A 257 -12.85 -1.27 -13.38
C ALA A 257 -13.90 -1.59 -14.46
N LEU A 258 -15.16 -1.42 -14.12
CA LEU A 258 -16.22 -1.53 -15.11
C LEU A 258 -16.07 -0.40 -16.15
N PRO A 259 -16.22 -0.72 -17.45
CA PRO A 259 -16.27 0.31 -18.47
C PRO A 259 -17.41 1.28 -18.13
N HIS A 260 -17.15 2.56 -18.33
CA HIS A 260 -18.09 3.61 -17.99
C HIS A 260 -19.41 3.41 -18.71
N ARG A 261 -20.31 2.65 -18.12
CA ARG A 261 -21.73 2.88 -18.38
C ARG A 261 -22.05 4.17 -17.66
N ARG A 262 -22.43 5.22 -18.40
CA ARG A 262 -23.17 6.33 -17.79
C ARG A 262 -24.20 5.65 -16.90
N ALA A 263 -24.13 5.89 -15.59
CA ALA A 263 -25.25 5.49 -14.75
C ALA A 263 -26.46 6.08 -15.44
N ARG A 264 -27.27 5.23 -16.05
CA ARG A 264 -28.60 5.65 -16.50
C ARG A 264 -29.32 5.87 -15.18
N LEU A 265 -29.31 7.11 -14.76
CA LEU A 265 -30.15 7.62 -13.70
C LEU A 265 -31.61 7.55 -14.15
#